data_eb515009d65a2d8d5e0127db8ac54742
#
_entry.id   eb515009d65a2d8d5e0127db8ac54742
#
_cell.length_a   1.000
_cell.length_b   1.000
_cell.length_c   1.000
_cell.angle_alpha   90.00
_cell.angle_beta   90.00
_cell.angle_gamma   90.00
#
_symmetry.space_group_name_H-M   'P 1'
#
loop_
_entity.id
_entity.type
_entity.pdbx_description
1 polymer ?
#
loop_
_entity_poly.entity_id
_entity_poly.type
_entity_poly.pdbx_seq_one_letter_code
_entity_poly.pdbx_strand_id
1 'polypeptide(L)'
;MSAVTQAVAALRMRAPYENWRPPVIGVSLLVPVGADCLAVADLRGMLMLPGGGAYERQRPEDAAHRVLSGPPGGLRLLRRVAVDWVQTRRRKVITHVLATAPMTREAVGHLIYRDPRATVRVLPTVRVIDGLPTQGRLRVLVGLQALATGETAYIEGGVVLPSAPPNLTQEWWGQRRGGGGRAGWAAAG
;
A
#
# COMPACT_ATOMS: atom_id res chain seq x y z
N MET A 1 -38.80 -10.58 -8.38
CA MET A 1 -37.63 -9.77 -7.97
C MET A 1 -38.14 -8.42 -7.45
N SER A 2 -37.83 -8.10 -6.20
CA SER A 2 -38.44 -7.01 -5.45
C SER A 2 -37.91 -5.64 -5.91
N ALA A 3 -38.80 -4.62 -6.00
CA ALA A 3 -38.48 -3.23 -6.33
C ALA A 3 -37.38 -2.62 -5.44
N VAL A 4 -37.21 -3.12 -4.22
CA VAL A 4 -36.16 -2.73 -3.27
C VAL A 4 -34.77 -3.14 -3.78
N THR A 5 -34.63 -4.32 -4.40
CA THR A 5 -33.36 -4.79 -4.96
C THR A 5 -32.91 -3.96 -6.17
N GLN A 6 -33.88 -3.50 -6.97
CA GLN A 6 -33.59 -2.61 -8.11
C GLN A 6 -33.20 -1.18 -7.65
N ALA A 7 -33.83 -0.66 -6.59
CA ALA A 7 -33.51 0.65 -6.05
C ALA A 7 -32.10 0.71 -5.43
N VAL A 8 -31.67 -0.35 -4.74
CA VAL A 8 -30.29 -0.45 -4.18
C VAL A 8 -29.25 -0.59 -5.28
N ALA A 9 -29.55 -1.33 -6.37
CA ALA A 9 -28.66 -1.43 -7.53
C ALA A 9 -28.55 -0.07 -8.27
N ALA A 10 -29.65 0.69 -8.41
CA ALA A 10 -29.66 2.00 -9.04
C ALA A 10 -28.93 3.09 -8.22
N LEU A 11 -28.94 2.98 -6.88
CA LEU A 11 -28.16 3.86 -6.00
C LEU A 11 -26.65 3.62 -6.09
N ARG A 12 -26.21 2.39 -6.42
CA ARG A 12 -24.80 2.08 -6.67
C ARG A 12 -24.29 2.58 -8.03
N MET A 13 -25.16 2.85 -9.00
CA MET A 13 -24.78 3.30 -10.34
C MET A 13 -24.70 4.83 -10.52
N ARG A 14 -25.00 5.61 -9.50
CA ARG A 14 -24.91 7.08 -9.56
C ARG A 14 -23.73 7.61 -8.73
N ALA A 15 -22.50 7.28 -9.14
CA ALA A 15 -21.41 8.20 -8.89
C ALA A 15 -21.41 9.21 -10.05
N PRO A 16 -21.69 10.49 -9.82
CA PRO A 16 -21.62 11.48 -10.89
C PRO A 16 -20.16 11.57 -11.33
N TYR A 17 -19.89 11.21 -12.59
CA TYR A 17 -18.58 11.30 -13.25
C TYR A 17 -18.04 12.74 -13.31
N GLU A 18 -18.85 13.74 -12.97
CA GLU A 18 -18.52 15.16 -13.05
C GLU A 18 -17.42 15.65 -12.12
N ASN A 19 -16.98 14.84 -11.12
CA ASN A 19 -15.92 15.19 -10.19
C ASN A 19 -14.84 14.11 -10.05
N TRP A 20 -14.67 13.28 -11.08
CA TRP A 20 -13.64 12.25 -11.05
C TRP A 20 -12.25 12.88 -11.03
N ARG A 21 -11.52 12.67 -9.97
CA ARG A 21 -10.10 13.02 -9.87
C ARG A 21 -9.27 11.74 -9.91
N PRO A 22 -8.07 11.79 -10.51
CA PRO A 22 -7.15 10.66 -10.49
C PRO A 22 -6.98 10.17 -9.04
N PRO A 23 -6.88 8.85 -8.82
CA PRO A 23 -6.67 8.31 -7.49
C PRO A 23 -5.35 8.78 -6.91
N VAL A 24 -5.32 8.89 -5.60
CA VAL A 24 -4.08 9.09 -4.84
C VAL A 24 -3.48 7.72 -4.56
N ILE A 25 -2.24 7.55 -4.97
CA ILE A 25 -1.48 6.35 -4.66
C ILE A 25 -0.62 6.63 -3.42
N GLY A 26 -0.70 5.75 -2.44
CA GLY A 26 0.12 5.77 -1.24
C GLY A 26 0.82 4.45 -1.02
N VAL A 27 1.80 4.48 -0.12
CA VAL A 27 2.50 3.29 0.37
C VAL A 27 2.48 3.27 1.88
N SER A 28 2.43 2.08 2.44
CA SER A 28 2.69 1.81 3.86
C SER A 28 3.68 0.66 3.96
N LEU A 29 4.60 0.74 4.90
CA LEU A 29 5.63 -0.27 5.08
C LEU A 29 5.34 -1.13 6.29
N LEU A 30 5.33 -2.43 6.11
CA LEU A 30 5.34 -3.43 7.16
C LEU A 30 6.79 -3.87 7.36
N VAL A 31 7.40 -3.43 8.44
CA VAL A 31 8.82 -3.64 8.73
C VAL A 31 8.97 -4.55 9.96
N PRO A 32 9.09 -5.87 9.76
CA PRO A 32 9.32 -6.81 10.86
C PRO A 32 10.70 -6.58 11.48
N VAL A 33 10.77 -6.67 12.83
CA VAL A 33 12.01 -6.51 13.59
C VAL A 33 12.16 -7.67 14.56
N GLY A 34 13.14 -8.52 14.29
CA GLY A 34 13.24 -9.78 15.03
C GLY A 34 12.00 -10.66 14.82
N ALA A 35 11.60 -11.39 15.85
CA ALA A 35 10.52 -12.38 15.77
C ALA A 35 9.13 -11.78 16.04
N ASP A 36 9.03 -10.74 16.85
CA ASP A 36 7.77 -10.30 17.46
C ASP A 36 7.54 -8.78 17.48
N CYS A 37 8.43 -8.02 16.86
CA CYS A 37 8.34 -6.56 16.84
C CYS A 37 8.11 -6.01 15.41
N LEU A 38 7.61 -4.78 15.36
CA LEU A 38 7.48 -3.99 14.14
C LEU A 38 8.12 -2.61 14.33
N ALA A 39 8.69 -2.08 13.26
CA ALA A 39 9.06 -0.67 13.22
C ALA A 39 7.85 0.16 12.78
N VAL A 40 7.56 1.22 13.52
CA VAL A 40 6.46 2.16 13.30
C VAL A 40 6.97 3.59 13.33
N ALA A 41 6.24 4.48 12.69
CA ALA A 41 6.44 5.91 12.84
C ALA A 41 5.58 6.43 14.00
N ASP A 42 6.18 7.20 14.89
CA ASP A 42 5.49 7.90 15.98
C ASP A 42 5.53 9.41 15.69
N LEU A 43 4.37 9.95 15.34
CA LEU A 43 4.19 11.37 15.13
C LEU A 43 3.50 11.98 16.37
N ARG A 44 4.30 12.43 17.33
CA ARG A 44 3.80 13.08 18.56
C ARG A 44 2.79 12.21 19.34
N GLY A 45 3.11 10.93 19.50
CA GLY A 45 2.24 9.96 20.20
C GLY A 45 1.22 9.26 19.31
N MET A 46 1.07 9.66 18.06
CA MET A 46 0.23 8.98 17.10
C MET A 46 1.05 7.93 16.33
N LEU A 47 0.78 6.66 16.58
CA LEU A 47 1.43 5.55 15.90
C LEU A 47 0.84 5.35 14.50
N MET A 48 1.71 5.09 13.54
CA MET A 48 1.33 4.73 12.18
C MET A 48 2.36 3.79 11.56
N LEU A 49 1.96 3.01 10.56
CA LEU A 49 2.95 2.36 9.69
C LEU A 49 3.73 3.45 8.94
N PRO A 50 5.06 3.31 8.78
CA PRO A 50 5.80 4.22 7.94
C PRO A 50 5.16 4.29 6.56
N GLY A 51 4.75 5.47 6.11
CA GLY A 51 3.97 5.61 4.89
C GLY A 51 4.01 7.00 4.29
N GLY A 52 3.50 7.11 3.08
CA GLY A 52 3.41 8.38 2.35
C GLY A 52 2.81 8.24 0.96
N GLY A 53 2.57 9.37 0.30
CA GLY A 53 2.07 9.38 -1.07
C GLY A 53 3.16 9.03 -2.09
N ALA A 54 2.80 8.35 -3.17
CA ALA A 54 3.62 8.24 -4.37
C ALA A 54 3.42 9.50 -5.24
N TYR A 55 4.47 9.93 -5.94
CA TYR A 55 4.34 10.95 -6.97
C TYR A 55 3.65 10.37 -8.21
N GLU A 56 3.21 11.25 -9.08
CA GLU A 56 2.65 10.83 -10.37
C GLU A 56 3.64 9.92 -11.11
N ARG A 57 3.15 8.76 -11.57
CA ARG A 57 3.93 7.72 -12.26
C ARG A 57 5.07 7.09 -11.45
N GLN A 58 5.20 7.41 -10.16
CA GLN A 58 6.17 6.76 -9.29
C GLN A 58 5.67 5.35 -8.93
N ARG A 59 6.57 4.37 -9.00
CA ARG A 59 6.26 3.02 -8.53
C ARG A 59 6.10 3.00 -7.01
N PRO A 60 5.22 2.15 -6.45
CA PRO A 60 5.08 2.03 -5.00
C PRO A 60 6.39 1.69 -4.29
N GLU A 61 7.24 0.87 -4.90
CA GLU A 61 8.54 0.48 -4.35
C GLU A 61 9.49 1.68 -4.24
N ASP A 62 9.54 2.54 -5.26
CA ASP A 62 10.36 3.75 -5.24
C ASP A 62 9.83 4.76 -4.20
N ALA A 63 8.50 4.85 -4.06
CA ALA A 63 7.88 5.66 -3.03
C ALA A 63 8.21 5.15 -1.62
N ALA A 64 8.27 3.83 -1.43
CA ALA A 64 8.63 3.20 -0.16
C ALA A 64 10.04 3.57 0.29
N HIS A 65 11.02 3.47 -0.61
CA HIS A 65 12.41 3.88 -0.32
C HIS A 65 12.56 5.38 -0.02
N ARG A 66 11.68 6.21 -0.57
CA ARG A 66 11.65 7.64 -0.25
C ARG A 66 11.00 7.93 1.09
N VAL A 67 10.01 7.12 1.49
CA VAL A 67 9.29 7.26 2.76
C VAL A 67 10.16 6.85 3.94
N LEU A 68 10.89 5.76 3.78
CA LEU A 68 11.79 5.21 4.79
C LEU A 68 13.10 4.87 4.10
N SER A 69 14.12 5.66 4.37
CA SER A 69 15.45 5.50 3.79
C SER A 69 16.44 5.01 4.85
N GLY A 70 17.50 4.38 4.40
CA GLY A 70 18.58 3.88 5.24
C GLY A 70 19.89 3.84 4.47
N PRO A 71 20.96 3.34 5.08
CA PRO A 71 22.22 3.14 4.39
C PRO A 71 22.02 2.23 3.16
N PRO A 72 22.92 2.26 2.18
CA PRO A 72 22.83 1.40 1.01
C PRO A 72 22.62 -0.06 1.40
N GLY A 73 21.57 -0.70 0.83
CA GLY A 73 21.16 -2.06 1.18
C GLY A 73 20.38 -2.22 2.50
N GLY A 74 20.16 -1.14 3.27
CA GLY A 74 19.52 -1.20 4.57
C GLY A 74 18.03 -1.57 4.54
N LEU A 75 17.28 -1.08 3.57
CA LEU A 75 15.86 -1.38 3.44
C LEU A 75 15.61 -2.28 2.22
N ARG A 76 15.50 -3.57 2.46
CA ARG A 76 15.19 -4.54 1.41
C ARG A 76 13.70 -4.84 1.36
N LEU A 77 13.02 -4.39 0.32
CA LEU A 77 11.63 -4.74 0.07
C LEU A 77 11.53 -6.20 -0.38
N LEU A 78 10.61 -6.96 0.20
CA LEU A 78 10.31 -8.33 -0.20
C LEU A 78 9.21 -8.38 -1.25
N ARG A 79 8.03 -7.87 -0.88
CA ARG A 79 6.86 -7.94 -1.73
C ARG A 79 5.74 -7.02 -1.22
N ARG A 80 4.76 -6.83 -2.07
CA ARG A 80 3.47 -6.26 -1.68
C ARG A 80 2.66 -7.33 -0.96
N VAL A 81 2.16 -7.01 0.24
CA VAL A 81 1.38 -7.90 1.10
C VAL A 81 -0.09 -7.54 1.14
N ALA A 82 -0.42 -6.27 0.90
CA ALA A 82 -1.82 -5.88 0.77
C ALA A 82 -1.99 -4.68 -0.18
N VAL A 83 -3.20 -4.55 -0.71
CA VAL A 83 -3.69 -3.35 -1.39
C VAL A 83 -4.97 -2.93 -0.70
N ASP A 84 -4.99 -1.72 -0.16
CA ASP A 84 -6.11 -1.16 0.56
C ASP A 84 -6.61 0.09 -0.16
N TRP A 85 -7.89 0.17 -0.44
CA TRP A 85 -8.46 1.35 -1.06
C TRP A 85 -9.75 1.80 -0.41
N VAL A 86 -9.91 3.11 -0.42
CA VAL A 86 -11.07 3.79 0.12
C VAL A 86 -11.58 4.79 -0.92
N GLN A 87 -12.87 4.75 -1.19
CA GLN A 87 -13.54 5.79 -1.97
C GLN A 87 -13.89 6.95 -1.05
N THR A 88 -13.28 8.10 -1.29
CA THR A 88 -13.69 9.37 -0.69
C THR A 88 -14.69 10.08 -1.59
N ARG A 89 -15.27 11.20 -1.12
CA ARG A 89 -16.24 11.98 -1.92
C ARG A 89 -15.68 12.44 -3.27
N ARG A 90 -14.36 12.64 -3.40
CA ARG A 90 -13.75 13.28 -4.57
C ARG A 90 -12.78 12.39 -5.33
N ARG A 91 -12.23 11.35 -4.69
CA ARG A 91 -11.22 10.48 -5.30
C ARG A 91 -11.09 9.15 -4.58
N LYS A 92 -10.56 8.19 -5.27
CA LYS A 92 -10.10 6.93 -4.70
C LYS A 92 -8.71 7.12 -4.09
N VAL A 93 -8.49 6.59 -2.90
CA VAL A 93 -7.17 6.50 -2.27
C VAL A 93 -6.78 5.04 -2.25
N ILE A 94 -5.65 4.71 -2.85
CA ILE A 94 -5.12 3.35 -2.94
C ILE A 94 -3.79 3.30 -2.20
N THR A 95 -3.68 2.44 -1.20
CA THR A 95 -2.46 2.27 -0.41
C THR A 95 -1.89 0.88 -0.66
N HIS A 96 -0.67 0.82 -1.17
CA HIS A 96 0.09 -0.42 -1.27
C HIS A 96 0.82 -0.67 0.03
N VAL A 97 0.56 -1.81 0.68
CA VAL A 97 1.30 -2.25 1.86
C VAL A 97 2.44 -3.14 1.37
N LEU A 98 3.66 -2.67 1.58
CA LEU A 98 4.88 -3.37 1.17
C LEU A 98 5.59 -3.91 2.41
N ALA A 99 5.96 -5.18 2.40
CA ALA A 99 6.75 -5.76 3.47
C ALA A 99 8.24 -5.69 3.13
N THR A 100 9.04 -5.47 4.17
CA THR A 100 10.51 -5.56 4.08
C THR A 100 11.01 -6.92 4.54
N ALA A 101 12.25 -7.24 4.23
CA ALA A 101 12.98 -8.28 4.95
C ALA A 101 13.00 -7.94 6.45
N PRO A 102 12.98 -8.95 7.34
CA PRO A 102 13.14 -8.72 8.77
C PRO A 102 14.45 -7.96 9.06
N MET A 103 14.37 -7.00 9.98
CA MET A 103 15.49 -6.16 10.37
C MET A 103 15.91 -6.40 11.81
N THR A 104 17.13 -6.01 12.16
CA THR A 104 17.56 -5.90 13.56
C THR A 104 17.15 -4.55 14.14
N ARG A 105 17.08 -4.42 15.47
CA ARG A 105 16.81 -3.13 16.14
C ARG A 105 17.88 -2.08 15.78
N GLU A 106 19.13 -2.51 15.69
CA GLU A 106 20.24 -1.64 15.30
C GLU A 106 20.04 -1.10 13.88
N ALA A 107 19.72 -1.97 12.92
CA ALA A 107 19.46 -1.56 11.54
C ALA A 107 18.30 -0.57 11.42
N VAL A 108 17.24 -0.75 12.24
CA VAL A 108 16.13 0.21 12.30
C VAL A 108 16.57 1.56 12.86
N GLY A 109 17.52 1.59 13.79
CA GLY A 109 18.08 2.82 14.34
C GLY A 109 18.78 3.71 13.30
N HIS A 110 19.18 3.16 12.17
CA HIS A 110 19.77 3.90 11.05
C HIS A 110 18.75 4.32 9.98
N LEU A 111 17.49 3.99 10.15
CA LEU A 111 16.44 4.40 9.22
C LEU A 111 16.02 5.85 9.47
N ILE A 112 15.85 6.56 8.38
CA ILE A 112 15.38 7.94 8.37
C ILE A 112 13.96 7.95 7.79
N TYR A 113 13.01 8.40 8.57
CA TYR A 113 11.66 8.62 8.10
C TYR A 113 11.54 9.99 7.42
N ARG A 114 10.82 10.03 6.33
CA ARG A 114 10.67 11.23 5.48
C ARG A 114 10.15 12.46 6.24
N ASP A 115 9.24 12.28 7.19
CA ASP A 115 8.73 13.38 8.02
C ASP A 115 9.64 13.54 9.24
N PRO A 116 10.42 14.64 9.35
CA PRO A 116 11.36 14.83 10.46
C PRO A 116 10.67 15.06 11.81
N ARG A 117 9.34 15.25 11.82
CA ARG A 117 8.55 15.40 13.06
C ARG A 117 8.20 14.07 13.68
N ALA A 118 8.34 12.98 12.94
CA ALA A 118 8.07 11.63 13.41
C ALA A 118 9.38 10.87 13.68
N THR A 119 9.35 10.02 14.69
CA THR A 119 10.46 9.13 15.03
C THR A 119 10.12 7.70 14.64
N VAL A 120 11.12 6.95 14.18
CA VAL A 120 10.96 5.49 13.96
C VAL A 120 11.16 4.79 15.30
N ARG A 121 10.19 3.96 15.68
CA ARG A 121 10.23 3.19 16.94
C ARG A 121 10.04 1.72 16.66
N VAL A 122 10.68 0.87 17.44
CA VAL A 122 10.49 -0.58 17.43
C VAL A 122 9.65 -0.97 18.63
N LEU A 123 8.46 -1.49 18.37
CA LEU A 123 7.51 -1.90 19.40
C LEU A 123 7.09 -3.37 19.20
N PRO A 124 6.74 -4.09 20.28
CA PRO A 124 6.11 -5.40 20.17
C PRO A 124 4.86 -5.32 19.27
N THR A 125 4.67 -6.32 18.40
CA THR A 125 3.57 -6.34 17.41
C THR A 125 2.20 -6.12 18.06
N VAL A 126 1.95 -6.71 19.24
CA VAL A 126 0.71 -6.52 19.99
C VAL A 126 0.49 -5.05 20.35
N ARG A 127 1.54 -4.38 20.85
CA ARG A 127 1.47 -2.95 21.21
C ARG A 127 1.24 -2.06 19.96
N VAL A 128 1.80 -2.44 18.83
CA VAL A 128 1.53 -1.76 17.55
C VAL A 128 0.05 -1.91 17.17
N ILE A 129 -0.47 -3.14 17.21
CA ILE A 129 -1.87 -3.43 16.89
C ILE A 129 -2.82 -2.62 17.80
N ASP A 130 -2.54 -2.56 19.10
CA ASP A 130 -3.37 -1.82 20.05
C ASP A 130 -3.31 -0.30 19.84
N GLY A 131 -2.15 0.24 19.49
CA GLY A 131 -1.91 1.67 19.35
C GLY A 131 -2.27 2.26 17.99
N LEU A 132 -2.51 1.43 16.97
CA LEU A 132 -2.85 1.90 15.64
C LEU A 132 -4.34 2.23 15.49
N PRO A 133 -4.69 3.25 14.66
CA PRO A 133 -6.06 3.43 14.19
C PRO A 133 -6.58 2.17 13.48
N THR A 134 -7.90 1.99 13.45
CA THR A 134 -8.58 0.78 12.91
C THR A 134 -8.04 0.33 11.55
N GLN A 135 -7.86 1.25 10.61
CA GLN A 135 -7.36 0.92 9.27
C GLN A 135 -5.88 0.50 9.28
N GLY A 136 -5.06 1.15 10.12
CA GLY A 136 -3.66 0.76 10.33
C GLY A 136 -3.53 -0.63 10.94
N ARG A 137 -4.36 -0.92 11.95
CA ARG A 137 -4.46 -2.23 12.61
C ARG A 137 -4.82 -3.32 11.59
N LEU A 138 -5.85 -3.09 10.78
CA LEU A 138 -6.26 -4.04 9.74
C LEU A 138 -5.12 -4.32 8.76
N ARG A 139 -4.42 -3.29 8.29
CA ARG A 139 -3.26 -3.44 7.38
C ARG A 139 -2.16 -4.30 7.99
N VAL A 140 -1.87 -4.14 9.29
CA VAL A 140 -0.88 -4.95 10.00
C VAL A 140 -1.32 -6.41 10.05
N LEU A 141 -2.54 -6.68 10.54
CA LEU A 141 -3.05 -8.04 10.69
C LEU A 141 -3.07 -8.80 9.36
N VAL A 142 -3.66 -8.17 8.35
CA VAL A 142 -3.78 -8.75 7.01
C VAL A 142 -2.41 -8.88 6.33
N GLY A 143 -1.53 -7.89 6.52
CA GLY A 143 -0.17 -7.93 5.98
C GLY A 143 0.70 -9.02 6.59
N LEU A 144 0.61 -9.26 7.90
CA LEU A 144 1.30 -10.36 8.57
C LEU A 144 0.77 -11.72 8.10
N GLN A 145 -0.55 -11.87 7.97
CA GLN A 145 -1.16 -13.07 7.41
C GLN A 145 -0.68 -13.31 5.98
N ALA A 146 -0.67 -12.28 5.14
CA ALA A 146 -0.20 -12.34 3.76
C ALA A 146 1.29 -12.70 3.65
N LEU A 147 2.12 -12.29 4.62
CA LEU A 147 3.51 -12.74 4.72
C LEU A 147 3.61 -14.23 5.00
N ALA A 148 2.79 -14.75 5.90
CA ALA A 148 2.78 -16.16 6.27
C ALA A 148 2.25 -17.08 5.16
N THR A 149 1.21 -16.64 4.44
CA THR A 149 0.57 -17.43 3.37
C THR A 149 1.22 -17.30 2.00
N GLY A 150 2.03 -16.25 1.79
CA GLY A 150 2.58 -15.95 0.47
C GLY A 150 1.62 -15.24 -0.48
N GLU A 151 0.39 -14.94 -0.06
CA GLU A 151 -0.64 -14.29 -0.89
C GLU A 151 -0.66 -12.77 -0.70
N THR A 152 -1.26 -12.05 -1.64
CA THR A 152 -1.53 -10.60 -1.48
C THR A 152 -2.97 -10.42 -1.09
N ALA A 153 -3.22 -9.72 0.01
CA ALA A 153 -4.56 -9.41 0.48
C ALA A 153 -5.12 -8.14 -0.17
N TYR A 154 -6.44 -8.06 -0.23
CA TYR A 154 -7.15 -6.91 -0.79
C TYR A 154 -8.17 -6.39 0.21
N ILE A 155 -8.19 -5.08 0.42
CA ILE A 155 -9.04 -4.41 1.40
C ILE A 155 -9.81 -3.30 0.70
N GLU A 156 -11.13 -3.26 0.85
CA GLU A 156 -11.98 -2.20 0.35
C GLU A 156 -12.81 -1.59 1.48
N GLY A 157 -12.60 -0.30 1.75
CA GLY A 157 -13.37 0.40 2.78
C GLY A 157 -13.30 -0.25 4.17
N GLY A 158 -12.21 -0.94 4.49
CA GLY A 158 -12.02 -1.65 5.77
C GLY A 158 -12.52 -3.10 5.78
N VAL A 159 -12.95 -3.65 4.64
CA VAL A 159 -13.38 -5.03 4.49
C VAL A 159 -12.34 -5.81 3.68
N VAL A 160 -11.93 -6.98 4.17
CA VAL A 160 -11.02 -7.89 3.45
C VAL A 160 -11.80 -8.63 2.37
N LEU A 161 -11.32 -8.56 1.14
CA LEU A 161 -11.92 -9.25 0.00
C LEU A 161 -11.29 -10.63 -0.20
N PRO A 162 -12.07 -11.63 -0.68
CA PRO A 162 -11.58 -13.00 -0.91
C PRO A 162 -10.59 -13.10 -2.08
N SER A 163 -10.59 -12.12 -3.00
CA SER A 163 -9.72 -12.11 -4.18
C SER A 163 -9.51 -10.70 -4.70
N ALA A 164 -8.54 -10.55 -5.61
CA ALA A 164 -8.31 -9.29 -6.31
C ALA A 164 -9.56 -8.89 -7.11
N PRO A 165 -10.05 -7.66 -6.96
CA PRO A 165 -11.13 -7.18 -7.80
C PRO A 165 -10.63 -7.00 -9.24
N PRO A 166 -11.46 -7.35 -10.24
CA PRO A 166 -11.05 -7.40 -11.66
C PRO A 166 -10.50 -6.06 -12.18
N ASN A 167 -10.96 -4.95 -11.63
CA ASN A 167 -10.55 -3.61 -12.08
C ASN A 167 -9.19 -3.13 -11.55
N LEU A 168 -8.62 -3.78 -10.52
CA LEU A 168 -7.31 -3.39 -9.99
C LEU A 168 -6.15 -3.90 -10.84
N THR A 169 -6.36 -4.95 -11.62
CA THR A 169 -5.30 -5.58 -12.42
C THR A 169 -5.10 -4.91 -13.78
N GLN A 170 -6.13 -4.28 -14.36
CA GLN A 170 -6.06 -3.71 -15.71
C GLN A 170 -5.76 -2.21 -15.75
N GLU A 171 -6.31 -1.41 -14.85
CA GLU A 171 -6.22 0.05 -14.95
C GLU A 171 -4.88 0.62 -14.46
N TRP A 172 -4.15 -0.09 -13.59
CA TRP A 172 -2.98 0.45 -12.88
C TRP A 172 -1.64 -0.07 -13.38
N TRP A 173 -1.65 -1.21 -14.08
CA TRP A 173 -0.46 -1.82 -14.68
C TRP A 173 -0.49 -1.85 -16.20
N GLY A 174 -1.67 -1.62 -16.82
CA GLY A 174 -1.94 -1.85 -18.25
C GLY A 174 -1.46 -0.75 -19.19
N GLN A 175 -1.14 0.44 -18.72
CA GLN A 175 -0.74 1.54 -19.61
C GLN A 175 0.72 1.47 -20.12
N ARG A 176 1.46 0.40 -19.85
CA ARG A 176 2.84 0.25 -20.31
C ARG A 176 3.09 -0.84 -21.35
N ARG A 177 2.07 -1.44 -21.97
CA ARG A 177 2.27 -2.37 -23.09
C ARG A 177 1.88 -1.83 -24.47
N GLY A 178 1.79 -0.54 -24.65
CA GLY A 178 1.38 0.12 -25.90
C GLY A 178 2.46 0.97 -26.58
N GLY A 179 3.75 0.62 -26.47
CA GLY A 179 4.84 1.40 -27.09
C GLY A 179 5.93 0.54 -27.75
N GLY A 180 5.62 -0.67 -28.16
CA GLY A 180 6.52 -1.50 -28.97
C GLY A 180 6.45 -1.12 -30.44
N GLY A 181 7.12 -0.03 -30.83
CA GLY A 181 7.36 0.29 -32.24
C GLY A 181 8.08 -0.87 -32.93
N ARG A 182 7.50 -1.37 -33.99
CA ARG A 182 8.14 -2.27 -34.95
C ARG A 182 9.35 -1.55 -35.53
N ALA A 183 10.53 -1.83 -35.03
CA ALA A 183 11.74 -1.59 -35.80
C ALA A 183 11.87 -2.72 -36.84
N GLY A 184 11.46 -2.42 -38.07
CA GLY A 184 11.72 -3.25 -39.22
C GLY A 184 13.23 -3.28 -39.47
N TRP A 185 13.82 -4.45 -39.34
CA TRP A 185 15.12 -4.74 -39.89
C TRP A 185 14.90 -5.17 -41.34
N ALA A 186 15.09 -4.21 -42.25
CA ALA A 186 15.26 -4.53 -43.67
C ALA A 186 16.66 -5.10 -43.83
N ALA A 187 16.74 -6.34 -44.26
CA ALA A 187 17.95 -6.92 -44.83
C ALA A 187 18.21 -6.25 -46.18
N ALA A 188 19.37 -5.71 -46.38
CA ALA A 188 19.95 -5.39 -47.68
C ALA A 188 21.29 -6.08 -47.74
N GLY A 189 21.42 -6.95 -48.68
CA GLY A 189 22.16 -7.17 -49.84
C GLY A 189 23.67 -7.26 -49.71
#